data_9eb1d88a75b8a395280ae778f22209e6
#
_entry.id   9eb1d88a75b8a395280ae778f22209e6
#
_cell.length_a   1.000
_cell.length_b   1.000
_cell.length_c   1.000
_cell.angle_alpha   90.00
_cell.angle_beta   90.00
_cell.angle_gamma   90.00
#
_symmetry.space_group_name_H-M   'P 1'
#
loop_
_entity.id
_entity.type
_entity.pdbx_description
1 polymer ?
#
loop_
_entity_poly.entity_id
_entity_poly.type
_entity_poly.pdbx_seq_one_letter_code
_entity_poly.pdbx_strand_id
1 'polypeptide(L)'
;MEVAPAILKIRSEPAGATVTTGGVYQGRTPVEMTLPAKISNELRLSAAGYKGANHKLTLAPGEERVLDVTLEPEYGTIFIMATPADATLKIDGKTQDSANGRFRLTTQAHTIALQADGYETQTRSITPQAAYSQRVELVLTRKGSPAKATKAAAAAAVETANQTGLGQKLVLFTPKTFRMGASRNEAGRRANETEHEVLMQKEFYLSEREVTNAEYQRFQPQHASGVSGNRSLEIATHPVVNVTWEDAARFMNWLSQRDGLPPYYTRKDGTMVAEDPKGIGYRLPTEAEWAYAARVAGRTERDRYPWPGKFPPKTKAGNFADESARHLLPTVIKGYNDGFAATAPTGSFPANPAGIYDLGGNAAEWCHDYYAANAASANKGAVDPMGPETGSHRVIRGSGWRDASITELRFSYRRYSREPASDIGFRIARYAK
;
A
#
# COMPACT_ATOMS: atom_id res chain seq x y z
N MET A 1 -10.12 22.08 44.61
CA MET A 1 -9.95 20.69 45.08
C MET A 1 -9.70 19.83 43.86
N GLU A 2 -8.56 19.17 43.83
CA GLU A 2 -8.20 18.23 42.76
C GLU A 2 -9.12 17.04 42.86
N VAL A 3 -9.75 16.63 41.71
CA VAL A 3 -10.69 15.54 41.70
C VAL A 3 -9.88 14.24 41.73
N ALA A 4 -10.10 13.39 42.74
CA ALA A 4 -9.39 12.13 42.86
C ALA A 4 -9.61 11.28 41.59
N PRO A 5 -8.55 10.73 40.98
CA PRO A 5 -8.67 9.87 39.81
C PRO A 5 -9.36 8.55 40.16
N ALA A 6 -9.91 7.88 39.16
CA ALA A 6 -10.53 6.56 39.30
C ALA A 6 -9.58 5.46 38.80
N ILE A 7 -9.73 4.25 39.31
CA ILE A 7 -8.96 3.07 38.92
C ILE A 7 -9.87 2.13 38.12
N LEU A 8 -9.41 1.74 36.92
CA LEU A 8 -10.11 0.77 36.08
C LEU A 8 -9.23 -0.47 35.87
N LYS A 9 -9.76 -1.64 36.27
CA LYS A 9 -9.14 -2.93 36.01
C LYS A 9 -9.84 -3.58 34.83
N ILE A 10 -9.12 -3.86 33.74
CA ILE A 10 -9.69 -4.39 32.51
C ILE A 10 -9.20 -5.83 32.30
N ARG A 11 -10.15 -6.72 32.06
CA ARG A 11 -9.90 -8.10 31.66
C ARG A 11 -10.56 -8.35 30.30
N SER A 12 -10.06 -9.28 29.52
CA SER A 12 -10.70 -9.66 28.26
C SER A 12 -10.62 -11.16 27.99
N GLU A 13 -11.56 -11.64 27.20
CA GLU A 13 -11.57 -12.94 26.55
C GLU A 13 -11.50 -12.68 25.03
N PRO A 14 -10.38 -13.04 24.32
CA PRO A 14 -9.16 -13.63 24.87
C PRO A 14 -8.35 -12.63 25.70
N ALA A 15 -7.55 -13.17 26.62
CA ALA A 15 -6.58 -12.37 27.35
C ALA A 15 -5.48 -11.82 26.43
N GLY A 16 -4.83 -10.74 26.85
CA GLY A 16 -3.77 -10.10 26.05
C GLY A 16 -4.29 -9.12 24.99
N ALA A 17 -5.58 -8.76 25.00
CA ALA A 17 -6.11 -7.72 24.13
C ALA A 17 -5.42 -6.36 24.40
N THR A 18 -5.07 -5.65 23.34
CA THR A 18 -4.53 -4.29 23.42
C THR A 18 -5.62 -3.33 23.84
N VAL A 19 -5.33 -2.50 24.85
CA VAL A 19 -6.22 -1.45 25.34
C VAL A 19 -5.67 -0.09 24.93
N THR A 20 -6.53 0.75 24.36
CA THR A 20 -6.23 2.15 24.02
C THR A 20 -7.30 3.09 24.57
N THR A 21 -6.90 4.30 24.98
CA THR A 21 -7.79 5.38 25.41
C THR A 21 -7.49 6.62 24.59
N GLY A 22 -8.48 7.18 23.89
CA GLY A 22 -8.26 8.31 23.01
C GLY A 22 -7.18 8.03 21.93
N GLY A 23 -7.01 6.75 21.51
CA GLY A 23 -5.96 6.32 20.58
C GLY A 23 -4.59 6.06 21.22
N VAL A 24 -4.39 6.37 22.51
CA VAL A 24 -3.12 6.13 23.22
C VAL A 24 -3.09 4.73 23.83
N TYR A 25 -2.00 4.00 23.60
CA TYR A 25 -1.78 2.66 24.15
C TYR A 25 -1.67 2.70 25.67
N GLN A 26 -2.43 1.84 26.36
CA GLN A 26 -2.48 1.74 27.83
C GLN A 26 -1.94 0.42 28.37
N GLY A 27 -1.81 -0.59 27.53
CA GLY A 27 -1.34 -1.92 27.95
C GLY A 27 -2.09 -3.04 27.27
N ARG A 28 -1.89 -4.26 27.81
CA ARG A 28 -2.63 -5.47 27.41
C ARG A 28 -3.34 -6.07 28.58
N THR A 29 -4.54 -6.61 28.34
CA THR A 29 -5.34 -7.25 29.38
C THR A 29 -4.69 -8.54 29.92
N PRO A 30 -4.76 -8.79 31.25
CA PRO A 30 -5.35 -7.90 32.27
C PRO A 30 -4.47 -6.68 32.51
N VAL A 31 -5.09 -5.50 32.58
CA VAL A 31 -4.40 -4.24 32.84
C VAL A 31 -5.16 -3.39 33.84
N GLU A 32 -4.43 -2.70 34.70
CA GLU A 32 -4.95 -1.69 35.60
C GLU A 32 -4.48 -0.32 35.14
N MET A 33 -5.36 0.67 35.14
CA MET A 33 -5.08 2.01 34.70
C MET A 33 -5.85 3.06 35.50
N THR A 34 -5.26 4.23 35.61
CA THR A 34 -5.85 5.41 36.24
C THR A 34 -6.53 6.26 35.19
N LEU A 35 -7.78 6.64 35.41
CA LEU A 35 -8.57 7.46 34.49
C LEU A 35 -9.07 8.73 35.18
N PRO A 36 -9.21 9.84 34.43
CA PRO A 36 -9.88 11.03 34.94
C PRO A 36 -11.34 10.72 35.31
N ALA A 37 -11.74 11.12 36.52
CA ALA A 37 -13.11 10.97 36.98
C ALA A 37 -14.03 12.08 36.44
N LYS A 38 -15.35 11.84 36.43
CA LYS A 38 -16.43 12.75 35.99
C LYS A 38 -16.43 13.13 34.52
N ILE A 39 -15.49 12.60 33.73
CA ILE A 39 -15.50 12.78 32.27
C ILE A 39 -15.75 11.43 31.58
N SER A 40 -16.20 11.49 30.33
CA SER A 40 -16.39 10.30 29.51
C SER A 40 -15.05 9.82 28.96
N ASN A 41 -14.68 8.60 29.32
CA ASN A 41 -13.47 7.92 28.83
C ASN A 41 -13.87 6.92 27.75
N GLU A 42 -13.24 7.02 26.58
CA GLU A 42 -13.45 6.08 25.45
C GLU A 42 -12.30 5.09 25.41
N LEU A 43 -12.64 3.82 25.60
CA LEU A 43 -11.70 2.70 25.56
C LEU A 43 -11.94 1.88 24.31
N ARG A 44 -10.88 1.46 23.66
CA ARG A 44 -10.94 0.46 22.58
C ARG A 44 -10.06 -0.73 22.94
N LEU A 45 -10.66 -1.92 22.86
CA LEU A 45 -9.93 -3.19 22.99
C LEU A 45 -9.83 -3.86 21.62
N SER A 46 -8.66 -4.43 21.32
CA SER A 46 -8.41 -5.15 20.07
C SER A 46 -7.49 -6.34 20.26
N ALA A 47 -7.80 -7.45 19.60
CA ALA A 47 -6.96 -8.65 19.55
C ALA A 47 -6.95 -9.22 18.13
N ALA A 48 -5.84 -9.86 17.72
CA ALA A 48 -5.73 -10.49 16.42
C ALA A 48 -6.79 -11.60 16.27
N GLY A 49 -7.53 -11.59 15.15
CA GLY A 49 -8.61 -12.55 14.90
C GLY A 49 -9.94 -12.22 15.54
N TYR A 50 -10.09 -11.04 16.14
CA TYR A 50 -11.29 -10.60 16.82
C TYR A 50 -11.72 -9.21 16.37
N LYS A 51 -13.01 -8.93 16.41
CA LYS A 51 -13.55 -7.60 16.20
C LYS A 51 -13.16 -6.69 17.35
N GLY A 52 -12.76 -5.46 17.05
CA GLY A 52 -12.49 -4.47 18.08
C GLY A 52 -13.76 -4.09 18.86
N ALA A 53 -13.66 -3.97 20.19
CA ALA A 53 -14.73 -3.51 21.07
C ALA A 53 -14.45 -2.09 21.55
N ASN A 54 -15.46 -1.21 21.49
CA ASN A 54 -15.39 0.15 22.02
C ASN A 54 -16.30 0.26 23.24
N HIS A 55 -15.77 0.82 24.32
CA HIS A 55 -16.50 1.06 25.55
C HIS A 55 -16.37 2.54 25.93
N LYS A 56 -17.51 3.11 26.32
CA LYS A 56 -17.59 4.48 26.83
C LYS A 56 -18.07 4.44 28.25
N LEU A 57 -17.26 4.98 29.17
CA LEU A 57 -17.60 4.95 30.60
C LEU A 57 -17.19 6.24 31.31
N THR A 58 -17.98 6.57 32.32
CA THR A 58 -17.70 7.68 33.24
C THR A 58 -17.57 7.10 34.63
N LEU A 59 -16.53 7.45 35.34
CA LEU A 59 -16.22 6.96 36.68
C LEU A 59 -16.38 8.07 37.72
N ALA A 60 -16.80 7.74 38.94
CA ALA A 60 -16.82 8.67 40.03
C ALA A 60 -15.40 8.91 40.59
N PRO A 61 -15.14 10.04 41.31
CA PRO A 61 -13.86 10.26 41.96
C PRO A 61 -13.51 9.16 42.95
N GLY A 62 -12.31 8.56 42.81
CA GLY A 62 -11.83 7.47 43.64
C GLY A 62 -12.53 6.12 43.41
N GLU A 63 -13.39 5.99 42.38
CA GLU A 63 -14.04 4.75 42.05
C GLU A 63 -13.05 3.70 41.54
N GLU A 64 -13.14 2.47 42.06
CA GLU A 64 -12.49 1.30 41.49
C GLU A 64 -13.56 0.46 40.75
N ARG A 65 -13.29 0.17 39.47
CA ARG A 65 -14.19 -0.64 38.62
C ARG A 65 -13.44 -1.74 37.90
N VAL A 66 -14.07 -2.91 37.77
CA VAL A 66 -13.61 -3.99 36.89
C VAL A 66 -14.48 -3.97 35.64
N LEU A 67 -13.81 -4.03 34.48
CA LEU A 67 -14.44 -4.16 33.16
C LEU A 67 -14.01 -5.49 32.55
N ASP A 68 -14.93 -6.42 32.43
CA ASP A 68 -14.72 -7.69 31.72
C ASP A 68 -15.29 -7.58 30.29
N VAL A 69 -14.46 -7.86 29.27
CA VAL A 69 -14.82 -7.69 27.86
C VAL A 69 -14.58 -8.98 27.10
N THR A 70 -15.65 -9.54 26.52
CA THR A 70 -15.52 -10.65 25.57
C THR A 70 -15.49 -10.10 24.16
N LEU A 71 -14.39 -10.34 23.43
CA LEU A 71 -14.26 -9.93 22.03
C LEU A 71 -14.89 -10.98 21.11
N GLU A 72 -15.64 -10.54 20.11
CA GLU A 72 -16.23 -11.42 19.11
C GLU A 72 -15.16 -11.88 18.09
N PRO A 73 -15.03 -13.19 17.81
CA PRO A 73 -14.16 -13.67 16.75
C PRO A 73 -14.54 -13.07 15.40
N GLU A 74 -13.53 -12.62 14.63
CA GLU A 74 -13.70 -12.17 13.27
C GLU A 74 -13.29 -13.28 12.30
N TYR A 75 -14.10 -13.55 11.27
CA TYR A 75 -13.92 -14.67 10.35
C TYR A 75 -13.71 -14.17 8.92
N GLY A 76 -12.76 -14.82 8.22
CA GLY A 76 -12.60 -14.74 6.79
C GLY A 76 -12.93 -16.08 6.11
N THR A 77 -13.11 -16.05 4.80
CA THR A 77 -13.36 -17.25 3.98
C THR A 77 -12.16 -17.52 3.09
N ILE A 78 -11.72 -18.78 3.05
CA ILE A 78 -10.73 -19.26 2.09
C ILE A 78 -11.31 -20.40 1.26
N PHE A 79 -10.94 -20.46 -0.03
CA PHE A 79 -11.19 -21.58 -0.92
C PHE A 79 -9.86 -22.31 -1.15
N ILE A 80 -9.76 -23.55 -0.70
CA ILE A 80 -8.57 -24.38 -0.90
C ILE A 80 -8.80 -25.30 -2.09
N MET A 81 -7.81 -25.36 -2.97
CA MET A 81 -7.71 -26.32 -4.08
C MET A 81 -6.41 -27.08 -3.92
N ALA A 82 -6.54 -28.37 -3.64
CA ALA A 82 -5.42 -29.28 -3.40
C ALA A 82 -5.19 -30.22 -4.60
N THR A 83 -3.94 -30.49 -4.91
CA THR A 83 -3.52 -31.50 -5.90
C THR A 83 -2.42 -32.35 -5.27
N PRO A 84 -2.59 -33.69 -5.20
CA PRO A 84 -3.74 -34.44 -5.66
C PRO A 84 -5.01 -34.20 -4.84
N ALA A 85 -6.18 -34.44 -5.42
CA ALA A 85 -7.48 -34.11 -4.82
C ALA A 85 -7.82 -34.97 -3.59
N ASP A 86 -7.21 -36.15 -3.48
CA ASP A 86 -7.34 -37.12 -2.37
C ASP A 86 -6.33 -36.87 -1.24
N ALA A 87 -5.57 -35.79 -1.30
CA ALA A 87 -4.65 -35.42 -0.23
C ALA A 87 -5.39 -35.13 1.09
N THR A 88 -4.72 -35.36 2.19
CA THR A 88 -5.21 -35.00 3.53
C THR A 88 -4.83 -33.56 3.86
N LEU A 89 -5.83 -32.73 4.14
CA LEU A 89 -5.65 -31.34 4.58
C LEU A 89 -5.73 -31.27 6.10
N LYS A 90 -4.77 -30.56 6.71
CA LYS A 90 -4.82 -30.17 8.13
C LYS A 90 -4.77 -28.66 8.23
N ILE A 91 -5.65 -28.11 9.07
CA ILE A 91 -5.65 -26.69 9.45
C ILE A 91 -5.39 -26.63 10.96
N ASP A 92 -4.33 -25.95 11.36
CA ASP A 92 -3.84 -25.86 12.75
C ASP A 92 -3.73 -27.26 13.41
N GLY A 93 -3.22 -28.22 12.64
CA GLY A 93 -3.05 -29.61 13.06
C GLY A 93 -4.33 -30.46 13.02
N LYS A 94 -5.52 -29.88 12.81
CA LYS A 94 -6.80 -30.62 12.72
C LYS A 94 -7.05 -31.06 11.29
N THR A 95 -7.26 -32.35 11.09
CA THR A 95 -7.62 -32.92 9.77
C THR A 95 -9.00 -32.43 9.37
N GLN A 96 -9.14 -32.06 8.10
CA GLN A 96 -10.40 -31.65 7.48
C GLN A 96 -11.02 -32.79 6.68
N ASP A 97 -12.34 -32.81 6.54
CA ASP A 97 -13.10 -33.83 5.81
C ASP A 97 -12.77 -33.84 4.31
N SER A 98 -12.30 -32.74 3.77
CA SER A 98 -11.88 -32.60 2.38
C SER A 98 -10.66 -31.70 2.29
N ALA A 99 -9.75 -32.01 1.34
CA ALA A 99 -8.65 -31.14 1.00
C ALA A 99 -9.07 -29.96 0.10
N ASN A 100 -10.25 -30.05 -0.51
CA ASN A 100 -10.81 -29.06 -1.42
C ASN A 100 -12.10 -28.49 -0.87
N GLY A 101 -12.25 -27.17 -0.90
CA GLY A 101 -13.49 -26.56 -0.46
C GLY A 101 -13.35 -25.18 0.15
N ARG A 102 -14.47 -24.77 0.74
CA ARG A 102 -14.61 -23.47 1.41
C ARG A 102 -14.45 -23.65 2.92
N PHE A 103 -13.51 -22.90 3.50
CA PHE A 103 -13.22 -22.91 4.92
C PHE A 103 -13.46 -21.51 5.50
N ARG A 104 -14.16 -21.46 6.62
CA ARG A 104 -14.37 -20.23 7.40
C ARG A 104 -13.45 -20.28 8.61
N LEU A 105 -12.45 -19.42 8.64
CA LEU A 105 -11.42 -19.38 9.68
C LEU A 105 -11.37 -17.98 10.30
N THR A 106 -10.84 -17.88 11.51
CA THR A 106 -10.63 -16.57 12.14
C THR A 106 -9.61 -15.74 11.37
N THR A 107 -9.63 -14.43 11.50
CA THR A 107 -8.72 -13.50 10.81
C THR A 107 -7.30 -13.45 11.44
N GLN A 108 -6.91 -14.52 12.13
CA GLN A 108 -5.53 -14.74 12.60
C GLN A 108 -4.75 -15.65 11.65
N ALA A 109 -3.44 -15.79 11.88
CA ALA A 109 -2.62 -16.70 11.10
C ALA A 109 -2.96 -18.16 11.41
N HIS A 110 -3.27 -18.95 10.37
CA HIS A 110 -3.53 -20.38 10.43
C HIS A 110 -2.45 -21.15 9.68
N THR A 111 -2.07 -22.32 10.19
CA THR A 111 -1.13 -23.22 9.52
C THR A 111 -1.92 -24.26 8.74
N ILE A 112 -1.72 -24.29 7.42
CA ILE A 112 -2.31 -25.29 6.53
C ILE A 112 -1.22 -26.28 6.14
N ALA A 113 -1.46 -27.57 6.36
CA ALA A 113 -0.58 -28.65 5.94
C ALA A 113 -1.34 -29.62 5.00
N LEU A 114 -0.77 -29.90 3.83
CA LEU A 114 -1.28 -30.87 2.87
C LEU A 114 -0.34 -32.07 2.81
N GLN A 115 -0.91 -33.29 2.87
CA GLN A 115 -0.17 -34.55 2.89
C GLN A 115 -0.84 -35.56 1.97
N ALA A 116 -0.06 -36.35 1.22
CA ALA A 116 -0.52 -37.53 0.48
C ALA A 116 0.59 -38.59 0.42
N ASP A 117 0.21 -39.84 0.33
CA ASP A 117 1.17 -40.94 0.23
C ASP A 117 1.98 -40.86 -1.06
N GLY A 118 3.29 -41.01 -0.94
CA GLY A 118 4.23 -40.84 -2.05
C GLY A 118 4.56 -39.39 -2.43
N TYR A 119 4.09 -38.42 -1.67
CA TYR A 119 4.35 -37.00 -1.88
C TYR A 119 5.09 -36.35 -0.70
N GLU A 120 5.78 -35.24 -0.97
CA GLU A 120 6.34 -34.39 0.07
C GLU A 120 5.24 -33.59 0.75
N THR A 121 5.27 -33.49 2.08
CA THR A 121 4.30 -32.67 2.82
C THR A 121 4.56 -31.18 2.53
N GLN A 122 3.50 -30.46 2.19
CA GLN A 122 3.54 -29.01 2.03
C GLN A 122 2.85 -28.32 3.21
N THR A 123 3.54 -27.34 3.82
CA THR A 123 2.98 -26.53 4.89
C THR A 123 3.01 -25.04 4.49
N ARG A 124 1.92 -24.33 4.75
CA ARG A 124 1.78 -22.91 4.43
C ARG A 124 1.02 -22.19 5.54
N SER A 125 1.45 -20.97 5.88
CA SER A 125 0.68 -20.07 6.76
C SER A 125 -0.25 -19.19 5.93
N ILE A 126 -1.48 -18.99 6.40
CA ILE A 126 -2.47 -18.10 5.78
C ILE A 126 -3.21 -17.31 6.85
N THR A 127 -3.49 -16.04 6.56
CA THR A 127 -4.31 -15.16 7.40
C THR A 127 -5.59 -14.79 6.62
N PRO A 128 -6.74 -15.38 6.95
CA PRO A 128 -8.01 -15.06 6.29
C PRO A 128 -8.39 -13.60 6.49
N GLN A 129 -9.04 -13.01 5.51
CA GLN A 129 -9.52 -11.62 5.54
C GLN A 129 -11.05 -11.62 5.66
N ALA A 130 -11.60 -10.80 6.54
CA ALA A 130 -13.05 -10.70 6.73
C ALA A 130 -13.76 -10.10 5.50
N ALA A 131 -13.09 -9.20 4.79
CA ALA A 131 -13.69 -8.41 3.72
C ALA A 131 -13.89 -9.17 2.40
N TYR A 132 -13.12 -10.23 2.14
CA TYR A 132 -13.20 -10.99 0.88
C TYR A 132 -12.75 -12.45 1.04
N SER A 133 -13.20 -13.29 0.09
CA SER A 133 -12.80 -14.69 0.01
C SER A 133 -11.46 -14.83 -0.69
N GLN A 134 -10.54 -15.60 -0.09
CA GLN A 134 -9.20 -15.86 -0.64
C GLN A 134 -9.16 -17.24 -1.28
N ARG A 135 -8.47 -17.39 -2.43
CA ARG A 135 -8.21 -18.69 -3.07
C ARG A 135 -6.78 -19.14 -2.77
N VAL A 136 -6.62 -20.39 -2.37
CA VAL A 136 -5.35 -21.03 -2.03
C VAL A 136 -5.20 -22.32 -2.80
N GLU A 137 -4.21 -22.38 -3.67
CA GLU A 137 -3.83 -23.60 -4.39
C GLU A 137 -2.65 -24.26 -3.69
N LEU A 138 -2.76 -25.57 -3.44
CA LEU A 138 -1.74 -26.40 -2.83
C LEU A 138 -1.47 -27.61 -3.74
N VAL A 139 -0.24 -27.71 -4.25
CA VAL A 139 0.17 -28.78 -5.17
C VAL A 139 1.32 -29.55 -4.56
N LEU A 140 1.13 -30.83 -4.25
CA LEU A 140 2.19 -31.69 -3.69
C LEU A 140 3.14 -32.21 -4.76
N THR A 141 4.42 -32.33 -4.38
CA THR A 141 5.47 -32.92 -5.22
C THR A 141 5.68 -34.39 -4.84
N ARG A 142 5.77 -35.30 -5.80
CA ARG A 142 6.04 -36.73 -5.56
C ARG A 142 7.45 -36.93 -5.00
N LYS A 143 7.59 -37.76 -3.96
CA LYS A 143 8.89 -38.19 -3.42
C LYS A 143 9.69 -38.95 -4.46
N GLY A 144 11.00 -38.63 -4.58
CA GLY A 144 11.88 -39.33 -5.51
C GLY A 144 11.74 -38.93 -6.99
N SER A 145 10.88 -37.99 -7.37
CA SER A 145 11.03 -37.32 -8.64
C SER A 145 12.35 -36.56 -8.64
N PRO A 146 13.24 -36.75 -9.64
CA PRO A 146 14.39 -35.86 -9.78
C PRO A 146 13.81 -34.46 -9.81
N ALA A 147 14.36 -33.58 -8.99
CA ALA A 147 13.94 -32.17 -8.93
C ALA A 147 14.12 -31.57 -10.34
N LYS A 148 13.19 -31.85 -11.24
CA LYS A 148 12.83 -30.89 -12.25
C LYS A 148 12.36 -29.72 -11.41
N ALA A 149 13.20 -28.69 -11.29
CA ALA A 149 12.75 -27.34 -11.04
C ALA A 149 11.68 -27.11 -12.11
N THR A 150 10.50 -27.61 -11.83
CA THR A 150 9.42 -27.65 -12.78
C THR A 150 9.03 -26.19 -12.99
N LYS A 151 8.75 -25.88 -14.23
CA LYS A 151 8.12 -24.64 -14.68
C LYS A 151 7.04 -24.15 -13.70
N ALA A 152 6.46 -25.04 -12.87
CA ALA A 152 5.52 -24.77 -11.79
C ALA A 152 6.18 -24.25 -10.50
N ALA A 153 7.36 -24.76 -10.09
CA ALA A 153 8.09 -24.17 -8.95
C ALA A 153 8.77 -22.84 -9.34
N ALA A 154 9.22 -22.74 -10.60
CA ALA A 154 9.66 -21.46 -11.17
C ALA A 154 8.47 -20.52 -11.35
N ALA A 155 7.28 -21.00 -11.73
CA ALA A 155 6.05 -20.21 -11.80
C ALA A 155 5.55 -19.81 -10.40
N ALA A 156 5.61 -20.68 -9.40
CA ALA A 156 5.26 -20.34 -8.01
C ALA A 156 6.29 -19.39 -7.36
N ALA A 157 7.60 -19.54 -7.66
CA ALA A 157 8.62 -18.59 -7.28
C ALA A 157 8.49 -17.26 -8.03
N VAL A 158 8.02 -17.28 -9.28
CA VAL A 158 7.66 -16.11 -10.08
C VAL A 158 6.37 -15.48 -9.56
N GLU A 159 5.35 -16.26 -9.16
CA GLU A 159 4.13 -15.72 -8.53
C GLU A 159 4.39 -15.07 -7.16
N THR A 160 5.23 -15.67 -6.32
CA THR A 160 5.65 -15.02 -5.06
C THR A 160 6.57 -13.83 -5.27
N ALA A 161 7.36 -13.80 -6.36
CA ALA A 161 8.17 -12.64 -6.74
C ALA A 161 7.33 -11.45 -7.23
N ASN A 162 6.11 -11.71 -7.72
CA ASN A 162 5.22 -10.72 -8.32
C ASN A 162 4.13 -10.22 -7.36
N GLN A 163 4.23 -10.50 -6.06
CA GLN A 163 3.27 -10.05 -5.06
C GLN A 163 3.97 -9.73 -3.75
N THR A 164 3.55 -8.66 -3.09
CA THR A 164 4.03 -8.33 -1.74
C THR A 164 3.33 -9.21 -0.69
N GLY A 165 3.91 -9.34 0.49
CA GLY A 165 3.27 -10.00 1.64
C GLY A 165 1.96 -9.35 2.11
N LEU A 166 1.62 -8.17 1.58
CA LEU A 166 0.32 -7.53 1.75
C LEU A 166 -0.71 -7.97 0.71
N GLY A 167 -0.30 -8.76 -0.28
CA GLY A 167 -1.15 -9.23 -1.36
C GLY A 167 -1.25 -8.26 -2.55
N GLN A 168 -0.41 -7.22 -2.58
CA GLN A 168 -0.38 -6.28 -3.69
C GLN A 168 0.46 -6.85 -4.84
N LYS A 169 -0.12 -6.90 -6.04
CA LYS A 169 0.54 -7.41 -7.24
C LYS A 169 1.64 -6.44 -7.70
N LEU A 170 2.75 -7.01 -8.13
CA LEU A 170 3.90 -6.30 -8.70
C LEU A 170 4.03 -6.64 -10.19
N VAL A 171 4.12 -5.62 -11.01
CA VAL A 171 4.35 -5.76 -12.46
C VAL A 171 5.82 -5.63 -12.74
N LEU A 172 6.40 -6.61 -13.45
CA LEU A 172 7.81 -6.59 -13.86
C LEU A 172 7.98 -5.71 -15.10
N PHE A 173 8.95 -4.83 -15.05
CA PHE A 173 9.39 -4.02 -16.18
C PHE A 173 10.80 -4.43 -16.59
N THR A 174 10.97 -4.65 -17.89
CA THR A 174 12.28 -4.76 -18.56
C THR A 174 12.49 -3.46 -19.33
N PRO A 175 13.08 -2.43 -18.72
CA PRO A 175 13.13 -1.10 -19.30
C PRO A 175 14.14 -1.02 -20.43
N LYS A 176 13.99 0.05 -21.21
CA LYS A 176 14.90 0.42 -22.31
C LYS A 176 15.22 1.90 -22.17
N THR A 177 16.23 2.34 -22.89
CA THR A 177 16.48 3.77 -23.08
C THR A 177 15.21 4.45 -23.60
N PHE A 178 14.85 5.57 -23.00
CA PHE A 178 13.67 6.35 -23.38
C PHE A 178 13.90 7.85 -23.20
N ARG A 179 13.03 8.65 -23.79
CA ARG A 179 13.04 10.10 -23.60
C ARG A 179 12.05 10.51 -22.50
N MET A 180 12.57 11.10 -21.45
CA MET A 180 11.80 11.68 -20.34
C MET A 180 11.62 13.18 -20.54
N GLY A 181 10.60 13.77 -19.89
CA GLY A 181 10.29 15.20 -20.02
C GLY A 181 9.27 15.50 -21.12
N ALA A 182 9.14 16.75 -21.50
CA ALA A 182 8.18 17.23 -22.50
C ALA A 182 8.88 18.04 -23.60
N SER A 183 8.41 17.90 -24.85
CA SER A 183 8.87 18.73 -25.97
C SER A 183 8.59 20.21 -25.71
N ARG A 184 9.37 21.10 -26.30
CA ARG A 184 9.23 22.57 -26.11
C ARG A 184 7.84 23.10 -26.46
N ASN A 185 7.17 22.44 -27.40
CA ASN A 185 5.86 22.84 -27.91
C ASN A 185 4.68 22.13 -27.24
N GLU A 186 4.93 21.30 -26.23
CA GLU A 186 3.87 20.60 -25.51
C GLU A 186 3.06 21.60 -24.68
N ALA A 187 1.76 21.73 -24.98
CA ALA A 187 0.88 22.65 -24.28
C ALA A 187 0.83 22.33 -22.78
N GLY A 188 1.00 23.35 -21.94
CA GLY A 188 1.04 23.21 -20.47
C GLY A 188 2.41 22.85 -19.90
N ARG A 189 3.46 22.68 -20.76
CA ARG A 189 4.82 22.37 -20.33
C ARG A 189 5.40 23.43 -19.39
N ARG A 190 6.12 22.98 -18.35
CA ARG A 190 6.89 23.84 -17.41
C ARG A 190 8.38 23.75 -17.69
N ALA A 191 9.14 24.72 -17.20
CA ALA A 191 10.58 24.82 -17.40
C ALA A 191 11.35 23.61 -16.82
N ASN A 192 10.86 23.02 -15.74
CA ASN A 192 11.47 21.87 -15.06
C ASN A 192 11.22 20.52 -15.76
N GLU A 193 10.55 20.51 -16.90
CA GLU A 193 10.22 19.31 -17.68
C GLU A 193 11.11 19.18 -18.91
N THR A 194 12.40 19.50 -18.78
CA THR A 194 13.36 19.44 -19.88
C THR A 194 13.45 18.02 -20.45
N GLU A 195 13.26 17.92 -21.78
CA GLU A 195 13.34 16.64 -22.46
C GLU A 195 14.79 16.16 -22.54
N HIS A 196 15.03 14.91 -22.14
CA HIS A 196 16.35 14.27 -22.16
C HIS A 196 16.22 12.75 -22.30
N GLU A 197 17.32 12.13 -22.72
CA GLU A 197 17.43 10.68 -22.77
C GLU A 197 17.76 10.13 -21.40
N VAL A 198 17.11 9.01 -21.05
CA VAL A 198 17.31 8.27 -19.80
C VAL A 198 17.68 6.83 -20.15
N LEU A 199 18.85 6.39 -19.69
CA LEU A 199 19.33 5.03 -19.87
C LEU A 199 18.94 4.18 -18.66
N MET A 200 18.07 3.21 -18.88
CA MET A 200 17.65 2.24 -17.86
C MET A 200 18.04 0.82 -18.28
N GLN A 201 18.67 0.08 -17.39
CA GLN A 201 19.19 -1.27 -17.65
C GLN A 201 18.64 -2.30 -16.68
N LYS A 202 18.32 -1.91 -15.44
CA LYS A 202 17.84 -2.83 -14.42
C LYS A 202 16.35 -3.11 -14.56
N GLU A 203 16.00 -4.38 -14.50
CA GLU A 203 14.63 -4.80 -14.33
C GLU A 203 14.13 -4.40 -12.95
N PHE A 204 12.90 -3.89 -12.90
CA PHE A 204 12.27 -3.48 -11.67
C PHE A 204 10.80 -3.91 -11.63
N TYR A 205 10.32 -4.11 -10.43
CA TYR A 205 8.92 -4.29 -10.13
C TYR A 205 8.29 -2.97 -9.68
N LEU A 206 7.04 -2.75 -10.08
CA LEU A 206 6.20 -1.66 -9.62
C LEU A 206 4.84 -2.23 -9.21
N SER A 207 4.29 -1.80 -8.07
CA SER A 207 2.95 -2.22 -7.69
C SER A 207 1.91 -1.74 -8.67
N GLU A 208 0.93 -2.61 -8.96
CA GLU A 208 -0.12 -2.29 -9.95
C GLU A 208 -0.97 -1.08 -9.56
N ARG A 209 -1.04 -0.76 -8.27
CA ARG A 209 -1.81 0.35 -7.71
C ARG A 209 -1.08 1.03 -6.55
N GLU A 210 -1.59 2.14 -6.10
CA GLU A 210 -1.11 2.88 -4.92
C GLU A 210 -1.27 2.04 -3.64
N VAL A 211 -0.47 2.33 -2.62
CA VAL A 211 -0.66 1.74 -1.27
C VAL A 211 -1.94 2.29 -0.66
N THR A 212 -2.80 1.40 -0.19
CA THR A 212 -4.09 1.75 0.42
C THR A 212 -3.97 2.10 1.90
N ASN A 213 -4.99 2.78 2.44
CA ASN A 213 -5.11 3.04 3.88
C ASN A 213 -5.03 1.73 4.70
N ALA A 214 -5.74 0.68 4.27
CA ALA A 214 -5.72 -0.61 4.96
C ALA A 214 -4.33 -1.27 4.96
N GLU A 215 -3.58 -1.15 3.89
CA GLU A 215 -2.22 -1.67 3.79
C GLU A 215 -1.26 -0.87 4.67
N TYR A 216 -1.34 0.45 4.63
CA TYR A 216 -0.49 1.34 5.42
C TYR A 216 -0.77 1.23 6.93
N GLN A 217 -2.02 1.10 7.34
CA GLN A 217 -2.41 0.94 8.75
C GLN A 217 -1.89 -0.36 9.38
N ARG A 218 -1.46 -1.35 8.60
CA ARG A 218 -0.73 -2.53 9.13
C ARG A 218 0.67 -2.18 9.64
N PHE A 219 1.28 -1.16 9.08
CA PHE A 219 2.55 -0.59 9.52
C PHE A 219 2.33 0.46 10.62
N GLN A 220 1.43 1.39 10.39
CA GLN A 220 1.15 2.53 11.26
C GLN A 220 -0.35 2.59 11.62
N PRO A 221 -0.80 1.82 12.63
CA PRO A 221 -2.23 1.72 12.96
C PRO A 221 -2.90 3.06 13.36
N GLN A 222 -2.10 4.04 13.79
CA GLN A 222 -2.58 5.36 14.21
C GLN A 222 -2.59 6.39 13.06
N HIS A 223 -2.15 6.01 11.86
CA HIS A 223 -2.15 6.93 10.74
C HIS A 223 -3.58 7.29 10.34
N ALA A 224 -3.81 8.57 10.10
CA ALA A 224 -5.05 9.11 9.57
C ALA A 224 -4.75 9.89 8.28
N SER A 225 -5.33 9.46 7.18
CA SER A 225 -5.33 10.21 5.91
C SER A 225 -6.20 11.47 5.98
N GLY A 226 -7.05 11.57 7.02
CA GLY A 226 -7.81 12.75 7.37
C GLY A 226 -9.09 12.94 6.54
N VAL A 227 -9.48 14.20 6.40
CA VAL A 227 -10.71 14.59 5.71
C VAL A 227 -10.45 15.76 4.76
N SER A 228 -11.27 15.88 3.71
CA SER A 228 -11.33 17.06 2.85
C SER A 228 -12.77 17.57 2.81
N GLY A 229 -13.02 18.75 3.40
CA GLY A 229 -14.38 19.21 3.67
C GLY A 229 -15.13 18.18 4.53
N ASN A 230 -16.22 17.62 4.00
CA ASN A 230 -17.01 16.56 4.65
C ASN A 230 -16.68 15.14 4.13
N ARG A 231 -15.62 14.96 3.34
CA ARG A 231 -15.23 13.68 2.74
C ARG A 231 -14.07 13.05 3.51
N SER A 232 -14.27 11.82 3.96
CA SER A 232 -13.21 11.02 4.57
C SER A 232 -12.21 10.55 3.51
N LEU A 233 -10.92 10.68 3.81
CA LEU A 233 -9.82 10.12 3.02
C LEU A 233 -9.30 8.79 3.64
N GLU A 234 -9.94 8.31 4.72
CA GLU A 234 -9.51 7.14 5.49
C GLU A 234 -10.17 5.82 5.06
N ILE A 235 -10.89 5.83 3.94
CA ILE A 235 -11.56 4.62 3.45
C ILE A 235 -10.51 3.55 3.14
N ALA A 236 -10.71 2.36 3.65
CA ALA A 236 -9.72 1.27 3.67
C ALA A 236 -9.10 0.95 2.30
N THR A 237 -9.91 1.00 1.23
CA THR A 237 -9.50 0.68 -0.16
C THR A 237 -8.99 1.88 -0.95
N HIS A 238 -9.04 3.08 -0.38
CA HIS A 238 -8.52 4.31 -1.01
C HIS A 238 -7.02 4.43 -0.76
N PRO A 239 -6.29 5.22 -1.58
CA PRO A 239 -4.86 5.43 -1.37
C PRO A 239 -4.61 6.09 -0.02
N VAL A 240 -3.56 5.68 0.65
CA VAL A 240 -3.04 6.40 1.81
C VAL A 240 -2.49 7.74 1.35
N VAL A 241 -2.89 8.81 2.03
CA VAL A 241 -2.41 10.18 1.81
C VAL A 241 -2.01 10.84 3.12
N ASN A 242 -1.54 12.07 3.10
CA ASN A 242 -1.00 12.75 4.28
C ASN A 242 0.17 12.01 4.94
N VAL A 243 0.98 11.32 4.14
CA VAL A 243 2.21 10.64 4.54
C VAL A 243 3.42 11.45 4.05
N THR A 244 4.45 11.59 4.89
CA THR A 244 5.72 12.17 4.46
C THR A 244 6.48 11.18 3.59
N TRP A 245 7.45 11.66 2.81
CA TRP A 245 8.36 10.79 2.07
C TRP A 245 9.10 9.81 3.01
N GLU A 246 9.49 10.29 4.20
CA GLU A 246 10.18 9.47 5.19
C GLU A 246 9.26 8.38 5.77
N ASP A 247 7.97 8.67 5.99
CA ASP A 247 6.99 7.68 6.42
C ASP A 247 6.82 6.59 5.36
N ALA A 248 6.75 6.97 4.08
CA ALA A 248 6.71 6.02 2.97
C ALA A 248 8.00 5.17 2.90
N ALA A 249 9.18 5.75 3.08
CA ALA A 249 10.44 5.02 3.13
C ALA A 249 10.52 4.03 4.31
N ARG A 250 9.99 4.40 5.49
CA ARG A 250 9.87 3.49 6.64
C ARG A 250 8.90 2.34 6.38
N PHE A 251 7.78 2.62 5.73
CA PHE A 251 6.86 1.58 5.30
C PHE A 251 7.54 0.57 4.36
N MET A 252 8.35 1.03 3.40
CA MET A 252 9.10 0.15 2.49
C MET A 252 10.06 -0.78 3.24
N ASN A 253 10.79 -0.25 4.23
CA ASN A 253 11.67 -1.06 5.06
C ASN A 253 10.91 -2.10 5.90
N TRP A 254 9.79 -1.69 6.50
CA TRP A 254 8.92 -2.59 7.25
C TRP A 254 8.37 -3.71 6.35
N LEU A 255 7.93 -3.38 5.15
CA LEU A 255 7.44 -4.36 4.18
C LEU A 255 8.55 -5.30 3.71
N SER A 256 9.76 -4.78 3.47
CA SER A 256 10.93 -5.59 3.13
C SER A 256 11.22 -6.62 4.21
N GLN A 257 11.32 -6.20 5.48
CA GLN A 257 11.56 -7.10 6.61
C GLN A 257 10.47 -8.16 6.75
N ARG A 258 9.21 -7.77 6.56
CA ARG A 258 8.07 -8.68 6.59
C ARG A 258 8.16 -9.77 5.52
N ASP A 259 8.65 -9.42 4.33
CA ASP A 259 8.75 -10.31 3.17
C ASP A 259 10.13 -10.99 3.07
N GLY A 260 10.97 -10.87 4.12
CA GLY A 260 12.30 -11.49 4.19
C GLY A 260 13.34 -10.86 3.27
N LEU A 261 13.09 -9.61 2.83
CA LEU A 261 14.03 -8.83 2.04
C LEU A 261 14.86 -7.89 2.94
N PRO A 262 16.09 -7.52 2.53
CA PRO A 262 16.86 -6.51 3.25
C PRO A 262 16.15 -5.15 3.20
N PRO A 263 16.24 -4.31 4.23
CA PRO A 263 15.75 -2.94 4.18
C PRO A 263 16.51 -2.17 3.09
N TYR A 264 15.81 -1.32 2.36
CA TYR A 264 16.42 -0.52 1.30
C TYR A 264 16.97 0.82 1.80
N TYR A 265 16.34 1.40 2.83
CA TYR A 265 16.72 2.69 3.38
C TYR A 265 17.38 2.52 4.74
N THR A 266 18.41 3.35 5.00
CA THR A 266 19.01 3.51 6.32
C THR A 266 18.94 4.98 6.75
N ARG A 267 19.06 5.24 8.06
CA ARG A 267 19.10 6.61 8.57
C ARG A 267 20.58 7.04 8.70
N LYS A 268 20.96 8.07 7.96
CA LYS A 268 22.27 8.69 8.04
C LYS A 268 22.08 10.19 8.32
N ASP A 269 22.73 10.69 9.35
CA ASP A 269 22.66 12.10 9.78
C ASP A 269 21.21 12.63 9.89
N GLY A 270 20.33 11.82 10.47
CA GLY A 270 18.91 12.14 10.64
C GLY A 270 18.03 11.98 9.39
N THR A 271 18.60 11.67 8.22
CA THR A 271 17.89 11.55 6.94
C THR A 271 17.84 10.10 6.46
N MET A 272 16.72 9.68 5.89
CA MET A 272 16.61 8.38 5.23
C MET A 272 17.27 8.41 3.85
N VAL A 273 18.25 7.55 3.65
CA VAL A 273 19.01 7.41 2.38
C VAL A 273 18.98 5.95 1.93
N ALA A 274 19.24 5.68 0.65
CA ALA A 274 19.45 4.32 0.18
C ALA A 274 20.71 3.74 0.84
N GLU A 275 20.60 2.59 1.49
CA GLU A 275 21.74 1.87 2.08
C GLU A 275 22.58 1.23 0.98
N ASP A 276 21.92 0.48 0.10
CA ASP A 276 22.47 -0.05 -1.14
C ASP A 276 21.59 0.38 -2.31
N PRO A 277 22.04 1.31 -3.18
CA PRO A 277 21.27 1.73 -4.35
C PRO A 277 20.97 0.60 -5.35
N LYS A 278 21.62 -0.56 -5.19
CA LYS A 278 21.38 -1.76 -6.01
C LYS A 278 20.59 -2.84 -5.28
N GLY A 279 20.22 -2.57 -4.04
CA GLY A 279 19.52 -3.52 -3.16
C GLY A 279 18.13 -3.89 -3.68
N ILE A 280 17.71 -5.11 -3.31
CA ILE A 280 16.43 -5.71 -3.76
C ILE A 280 15.26 -5.45 -2.80
N GLY A 281 15.48 -4.71 -1.71
CA GLY A 281 14.43 -4.32 -0.78
C GLY A 281 13.38 -3.41 -1.45
N TYR A 282 12.18 -3.37 -0.86
CA TYR A 282 11.15 -2.44 -1.32
C TYR A 282 11.58 -0.99 -1.10
N ARG A 283 11.22 -0.16 -2.05
CA ARG A 283 11.51 1.27 -2.08
C ARG A 283 10.43 2.04 -2.84
N LEU A 284 10.51 3.35 -2.81
CA LEU A 284 9.78 4.20 -3.72
C LEU A 284 10.33 4.06 -5.14
N PRO A 285 9.50 4.17 -6.19
CA PRO A 285 9.99 4.21 -7.56
C PRO A 285 10.90 5.42 -7.76
N THR A 286 11.94 5.28 -8.57
CA THR A 286 12.65 6.45 -9.06
C THR A 286 11.75 7.26 -9.99
N GLU A 287 12.05 8.54 -10.16
CA GLU A 287 11.32 9.39 -11.10
C GLU A 287 11.36 8.82 -12.52
N ALA A 288 12.48 8.22 -12.91
CA ALA A 288 12.66 7.58 -14.20
C ALA A 288 11.80 6.32 -14.37
N GLU A 289 11.77 5.45 -13.36
CA GLU A 289 10.94 4.25 -13.36
C GLU A 289 9.45 4.58 -13.44
N TRP A 290 9.02 5.55 -12.64
CA TRP A 290 7.64 6.05 -12.68
C TRP A 290 7.29 6.60 -14.07
N ALA A 291 8.15 7.45 -14.65
CA ALA A 291 7.92 8.04 -15.95
C ALA A 291 7.93 7.00 -17.08
N TYR A 292 8.78 5.97 -16.99
CA TYR A 292 8.81 4.85 -17.93
C TYR A 292 7.49 4.08 -17.88
N ALA A 293 7.06 3.66 -16.69
CA ALA A 293 5.82 2.92 -16.49
C ALA A 293 4.59 3.70 -16.95
N ALA A 294 4.54 5.02 -16.71
CA ALA A 294 3.42 5.86 -17.07
C ALA A 294 3.32 6.14 -18.56
N ARG A 295 4.44 6.30 -19.27
CA ARG A 295 4.44 6.91 -20.61
C ARG A 295 4.92 6.02 -21.74
N VAL A 296 5.69 4.98 -21.43
CA VAL A 296 6.43 4.22 -22.45
C VAL A 296 6.09 2.75 -22.44
N ALA A 297 5.97 2.16 -21.26
CA ALA A 297 5.75 0.74 -21.12
C ALA A 297 4.45 0.27 -21.79
N GLY A 298 4.58 -0.74 -22.66
CA GLY A 298 3.46 -1.27 -23.43
C GLY A 298 2.96 -0.38 -24.58
N ARG A 299 3.76 0.64 -24.97
CA ARG A 299 3.38 1.64 -26.00
C ARG A 299 4.44 1.77 -27.11
N THR A 300 3.98 2.22 -28.27
CA THR A 300 4.86 2.60 -29.38
C THR A 300 5.25 4.08 -29.32
N GLU A 301 4.39 4.91 -28.74
CA GLU A 301 4.59 6.36 -28.56
C GLU A 301 4.39 6.77 -27.11
N ARG A 302 4.92 7.92 -26.74
CA ARG A 302 4.80 8.48 -25.39
C ARG A 302 3.44 9.15 -25.20
N ASP A 303 2.68 8.73 -24.21
CA ASP A 303 1.44 9.40 -23.85
C ASP A 303 1.71 10.74 -23.14
N ARG A 304 0.87 11.72 -23.46
CA ARG A 304 0.82 13.00 -22.76
C ARG A 304 -0.02 12.91 -21.49
N TYR A 305 -1.18 12.26 -21.57
CA TYR A 305 -2.20 12.16 -20.54
C TYR A 305 -2.48 10.68 -20.18
N PRO A 306 -3.13 10.42 -19.05
CA PRO A 306 -3.66 9.09 -18.71
C PRO A 306 -4.73 8.57 -19.68
N TRP A 307 -5.19 9.39 -20.61
CA TRP A 307 -6.19 9.06 -21.63
C TRP A 307 -5.71 9.41 -23.04
N PRO A 308 -6.22 8.74 -24.06
CA PRO A 308 -5.89 9.09 -25.43
C PRO A 308 -6.57 10.42 -25.85
N GLY A 309 -5.85 11.21 -26.67
CA GLY A 309 -6.39 12.41 -27.27
C GLY A 309 -6.06 13.71 -26.53
N LYS A 310 -7.04 14.66 -26.56
CA LYS A 310 -6.84 16.02 -26.07
C LYS A 310 -7.50 16.22 -24.69
N PHE A 311 -7.07 17.25 -23.97
CA PHE A 311 -7.74 17.76 -22.79
C PHE A 311 -9.04 18.50 -23.18
N PRO A 312 -10.15 18.39 -22.42
CA PRO A 312 -10.36 17.50 -21.28
C PRO A 312 -10.65 16.03 -21.67
N PRO A 313 -10.55 15.06 -20.75
CA PRO A 313 -10.92 13.68 -21.03
C PRO A 313 -12.40 13.55 -21.36
N LYS A 314 -12.73 12.69 -22.33
CA LYS A 314 -14.12 12.43 -22.76
C LYS A 314 -14.76 11.24 -22.06
N THR A 315 -13.95 10.40 -21.43
CA THR A 315 -14.36 9.19 -20.71
C THR A 315 -13.74 9.21 -19.32
N LYS A 316 -14.26 8.38 -18.42
CA LYS A 316 -13.69 8.22 -17.06
C LYS A 316 -12.30 7.60 -17.15
N ALA A 317 -11.29 8.45 -17.08
CA ALA A 317 -9.89 8.09 -17.32
C ALA A 317 -9.02 8.12 -16.05
N GLY A 318 -9.54 8.67 -14.97
CA GLY A 318 -8.88 8.82 -13.68
C GLY A 318 -9.70 9.70 -12.76
N ASN A 319 -9.35 9.72 -11.49
CA ASN A 319 -9.98 10.57 -10.48
C ASN A 319 -9.23 11.92 -10.43
N PHE A 320 -9.88 12.98 -10.87
CA PHE A 320 -9.34 14.34 -10.96
C PHE A 320 -10.28 15.34 -10.28
N ALA A 321 -9.85 16.60 -10.15
CA ALA A 321 -10.74 17.68 -9.73
C ALA A 321 -11.79 17.93 -10.80
N ASP A 322 -12.99 17.40 -10.61
CA ASP A 322 -14.09 17.37 -11.58
C ASP A 322 -15.39 17.96 -11.04
N GLU A 323 -16.49 17.81 -11.76
CA GLU A 323 -17.79 18.33 -11.36
C GLU A 323 -18.28 17.78 -10.01
N SER A 324 -17.86 16.56 -9.60
CA SER A 324 -18.21 15.97 -8.31
C SER A 324 -17.54 16.69 -7.14
N ALA A 325 -16.36 17.28 -7.38
CA ALA A 325 -15.54 18.00 -6.39
C ALA A 325 -15.83 19.52 -6.34
N ARG A 326 -16.79 20.04 -7.14
CA ARG A 326 -17.09 21.49 -7.26
C ARG A 326 -17.36 22.18 -5.92
N HIS A 327 -17.91 21.47 -4.97
CA HIS A 327 -18.20 21.99 -3.62
C HIS A 327 -17.00 21.98 -2.68
N LEU A 328 -15.91 21.30 -3.06
CA LEU A 328 -14.68 21.17 -2.26
C LEU A 328 -13.52 21.99 -2.84
N LEU A 329 -13.49 22.17 -4.15
CA LEU A 329 -12.35 22.74 -4.88
C LEU A 329 -12.74 23.98 -5.68
N PRO A 330 -11.86 24.99 -5.72
CA PRO A 330 -12.14 26.25 -6.43
C PRO A 330 -12.11 26.09 -7.97
N THR A 331 -11.41 25.07 -8.46
CA THR A 331 -11.26 24.81 -9.90
C THR A 331 -11.51 23.34 -10.17
N VAL A 332 -12.36 23.06 -11.19
CA VAL A 332 -12.69 21.71 -11.62
C VAL A 332 -12.71 21.62 -13.15
N ILE A 333 -12.53 20.43 -13.69
CA ILE A 333 -12.62 20.13 -15.11
C ILE A 333 -14.08 20.17 -15.52
N LYS A 334 -14.45 21.19 -16.29
CA LYS A 334 -15.83 21.34 -16.81
C LYS A 334 -16.19 20.18 -17.74
N GLY A 335 -17.39 19.62 -17.54
CA GLY A 335 -17.93 18.55 -18.37
C GLY A 335 -17.28 17.19 -18.15
N TYR A 336 -16.45 17.02 -17.12
CA TYR A 336 -15.93 15.75 -16.66
C TYR A 336 -16.52 15.41 -15.29
N ASN A 337 -16.89 14.13 -15.10
CA ASN A 337 -17.41 13.63 -13.82
C ASN A 337 -17.00 12.16 -13.68
N ASP A 338 -16.02 11.88 -12.81
CA ASP A 338 -15.57 10.54 -12.50
C ASP A 338 -16.43 9.85 -11.43
N GLY A 339 -17.12 10.63 -10.61
CA GLY A 339 -18.02 10.17 -9.55
C GLY A 339 -17.44 10.25 -8.15
N PHE A 340 -16.20 10.76 -7.99
CA PHE A 340 -15.52 10.87 -6.70
C PHE A 340 -15.11 12.32 -6.41
N ALA A 341 -15.64 12.89 -5.34
CA ALA A 341 -15.32 14.27 -4.96
C ALA A 341 -13.96 14.42 -4.26
N ALA A 342 -13.36 13.33 -3.82
CA ALA A 342 -12.05 13.22 -3.20
C ALA A 342 -11.38 11.94 -3.72
N THR A 343 -10.55 11.24 -2.91
CA THR A 343 -9.94 9.98 -3.34
C THR A 343 -10.99 8.92 -3.74
N ALA A 344 -10.62 8.03 -4.65
CA ALA A 344 -11.38 6.85 -5.08
C ALA A 344 -10.72 5.56 -4.59
N PRO A 345 -11.42 4.39 -4.54
CA PRO A 345 -10.76 3.11 -4.34
C PRO A 345 -9.67 2.91 -5.40
N THR A 346 -8.48 2.47 -4.98
CA THR A 346 -7.37 2.22 -5.90
C THR A 346 -7.76 1.21 -6.97
N GLY A 347 -7.39 1.46 -8.24
CA GLY A 347 -7.76 0.59 -9.35
C GLY A 347 -9.19 0.79 -9.87
N SER A 348 -9.86 1.89 -9.53
CA SER A 348 -11.24 2.18 -10.01
C SER A 348 -11.31 2.57 -11.48
N PHE A 349 -10.21 2.96 -12.08
CA PHE A 349 -10.13 3.42 -13.46
C PHE A 349 -9.32 2.45 -14.32
N PRO A 350 -9.42 2.52 -15.67
CA PRO A 350 -8.71 1.60 -16.54
C PRO A 350 -7.20 1.63 -16.31
N ALA A 351 -6.59 0.44 -16.21
CA ALA A 351 -5.14 0.30 -16.20
C ALA A 351 -4.54 0.80 -17.52
N ASN A 352 -3.30 1.27 -17.46
CA ASN A 352 -2.54 1.55 -18.66
C ASN A 352 -2.13 0.24 -19.39
N PRO A 353 -1.57 0.28 -20.62
CA PRO A 353 -1.18 -0.94 -21.35
C PRO A 353 -0.17 -1.84 -20.64
N ALA A 354 0.56 -1.33 -19.65
CA ALA A 354 1.46 -2.13 -18.82
C ALA A 354 0.76 -2.78 -17.61
N GLY A 355 -0.55 -2.57 -17.41
CA GLY A 355 -1.31 -3.13 -16.31
C GLY A 355 -1.21 -2.33 -15.00
N ILE A 356 -0.79 -1.07 -15.06
CA ILE A 356 -0.68 -0.19 -13.89
C ILE A 356 -1.88 0.76 -13.84
N TYR A 357 -2.49 0.87 -12.68
CA TYR A 357 -3.62 1.75 -12.38
C TYR A 357 -3.15 3.08 -11.79
N ASP A 358 -3.96 4.11 -11.93
CA ASP A 358 -3.90 5.39 -11.20
C ASP A 358 -2.56 6.14 -11.28
N LEU A 359 -1.74 5.91 -12.35
CA LEU A 359 -0.53 6.72 -12.60
C LEU A 359 -0.85 8.18 -12.96
N GLY A 360 -2.09 8.49 -13.20
CA GLY A 360 -2.59 9.84 -13.37
C GLY A 360 -3.97 9.95 -12.80
N GLY A 361 -4.13 10.75 -11.75
CA GLY A 361 -5.32 10.88 -10.94
C GLY A 361 -5.21 10.16 -9.61
N ASN A 362 -6.23 10.24 -8.80
CA ASN A 362 -6.37 9.69 -7.46
C ASN A 362 -5.39 10.31 -6.46
N ALA A 363 -4.20 9.74 -6.24
CA ALA A 363 -3.16 10.38 -5.47
C ALA A 363 -1.90 10.62 -6.32
N ALA A 364 -1.31 11.80 -6.23
CA ALA A 364 0.04 12.04 -6.72
C ALA A 364 1.04 11.25 -5.86
N GLU A 365 2.19 10.86 -6.42
CA GLU A 365 3.02 9.85 -5.80
C GLU A 365 4.43 10.32 -5.50
N TRP A 366 4.88 10.07 -4.26
CA TRP A 366 6.27 10.23 -3.89
C TRP A 366 7.18 9.35 -4.73
N CYS A 367 8.24 9.95 -5.28
CA CYS A 367 9.36 9.24 -5.89
C CYS A 367 10.58 9.24 -4.96
N HIS A 368 11.50 8.30 -5.23
CA HIS A 368 12.76 8.18 -4.50
C HIS A 368 13.61 9.46 -4.56
N ASP A 369 13.64 10.09 -5.72
CA ASP A 369 14.58 11.14 -6.10
C ASP A 369 14.44 12.41 -5.27
N TYR A 370 15.56 13.03 -4.92
CA TYR A 370 15.57 14.44 -4.61
C TYR A 370 15.24 15.27 -5.85
N TYR A 371 14.50 16.35 -5.65
CA TYR A 371 14.11 17.23 -6.74
C TYR A 371 15.26 18.10 -7.22
N ALA A 372 15.51 18.06 -8.52
CA ALA A 372 16.34 19.03 -9.25
C ALA A 372 15.48 19.74 -10.30
N ALA A 373 15.55 21.06 -10.37
CA ALA A 373 14.82 21.85 -11.36
C ALA A 373 15.22 21.46 -12.81
N ASN A 374 16.47 21.11 -13.02
CA ASN A 374 16.99 20.57 -14.27
C ASN A 374 17.39 19.09 -14.11
N ALA A 375 16.40 18.19 -14.23
CA ALA A 375 16.64 16.75 -14.15
C ALA A 375 17.60 16.25 -15.25
N ALA A 376 17.58 16.87 -16.43
CA ALA A 376 18.47 16.52 -17.53
C ALA A 376 19.95 16.70 -17.18
N SER A 377 20.29 17.77 -16.45
CA SER A 377 21.65 17.98 -15.94
C SER A 377 21.98 17.05 -14.78
N ALA A 378 21.04 16.86 -13.85
CA ALA A 378 21.24 16.01 -12.68
C ALA A 378 21.47 14.53 -13.05
N ASN A 379 20.82 14.06 -14.10
CA ASN A 379 20.89 12.66 -14.55
C ASN A 379 21.83 12.46 -15.76
N LYS A 380 22.63 13.47 -16.14
CA LYS A 380 23.48 13.39 -17.34
C LYS A 380 24.49 12.24 -17.26
N GLY A 381 24.35 11.28 -18.19
CA GLY A 381 25.23 10.12 -18.27
C GLY A 381 24.97 9.04 -17.21
N ALA A 382 23.98 9.21 -16.34
CA ALA A 382 23.61 8.19 -15.36
C ALA A 382 22.88 7.02 -16.01
N VAL A 383 23.23 5.81 -15.58
CA VAL A 383 22.48 4.57 -15.84
C VAL A 383 21.60 4.31 -14.64
N ASP A 384 20.33 3.97 -14.87
CA ASP A 384 19.33 3.77 -13.80
C ASP A 384 19.31 4.95 -12.80
N PRO A 385 19.02 6.18 -13.27
CA PRO A 385 19.17 7.38 -12.44
C PRO A 385 18.25 7.37 -11.23
N MET A 386 18.77 7.82 -10.10
CA MET A 386 18.11 7.93 -8.81
C MET A 386 17.97 9.38 -8.31
N GLY A 387 18.20 10.34 -9.21
CA GLY A 387 18.24 11.76 -8.88
C GLY A 387 19.53 12.19 -8.15
N PRO A 388 19.59 13.44 -7.67
CA PRO A 388 20.72 13.95 -6.89
C PRO A 388 20.88 13.18 -5.57
N GLU A 389 22.12 13.06 -5.08
CA GLU A 389 22.41 12.42 -3.78
C GLU A 389 21.83 13.18 -2.59
N THR A 390 21.72 14.50 -2.72
CA THR A 390 21.20 15.38 -1.67
C THR A 390 20.21 16.40 -2.24
N GLY A 391 19.34 16.90 -1.42
CA GLY A 391 18.36 17.92 -1.77
C GLY A 391 17.45 18.30 -0.63
N SER A 392 16.65 19.33 -0.83
CA SER A 392 15.70 19.82 0.19
C SER A 392 14.27 19.35 -0.04
N HIS A 393 13.94 18.87 -1.23
CA HIS A 393 12.59 18.43 -1.61
C HIS A 393 12.67 17.08 -2.33
N ARG A 394 11.61 16.31 -2.26
CA ARG A 394 11.46 15.05 -3.01
C ARG A 394 10.54 15.25 -4.20
N VAL A 395 10.80 14.48 -5.25
CA VAL A 395 9.98 14.48 -6.46
C VAL A 395 8.62 13.84 -6.19
N ILE A 396 7.58 14.45 -6.76
CA ILE A 396 6.22 13.90 -6.80
C ILE A 396 5.81 13.81 -8.26
N ARG A 397 5.23 12.68 -8.64
CA ARG A 397 4.77 12.41 -9.99
C ARG A 397 3.28 12.08 -10.02
N GLY A 398 2.72 12.15 -11.23
CA GLY A 398 1.28 12.01 -11.40
C GLY A 398 0.51 13.25 -10.98
N SER A 399 -0.80 13.18 -11.20
CA SER A 399 -1.78 14.12 -10.68
C SER A 399 -2.60 13.45 -9.59
N GLY A 400 -3.17 14.23 -8.71
CA GLY A 400 -4.10 13.77 -7.70
C GLY A 400 -5.54 14.20 -7.98
N TRP A 401 -6.46 13.82 -7.12
CA TRP A 401 -7.88 14.17 -7.17
C TRP A 401 -8.15 15.68 -7.09
N ARG A 402 -7.13 16.49 -6.74
CA ARG A 402 -7.25 17.96 -6.64
C ARG A 402 -6.80 18.71 -7.88
N ASP A 403 -6.24 18.01 -8.86
CA ASP A 403 -5.64 18.62 -10.04
C ASP A 403 -6.66 18.71 -11.20
N ALA A 404 -6.74 19.87 -11.84
CA ALA A 404 -7.74 20.17 -12.86
C ALA A 404 -7.16 20.75 -14.16
N SER A 405 -5.89 21.17 -14.17
CA SER A 405 -5.35 21.95 -15.28
C SER A 405 -4.66 21.07 -16.33
N ILE A 406 -4.64 21.58 -17.56
CA ILE A 406 -3.88 20.98 -18.67
C ILE A 406 -2.42 20.74 -18.32
N THR A 407 -1.85 21.53 -17.41
CA THR A 407 -0.46 21.41 -16.96
C THR A 407 -0.27 20.20 -16.04
N GLU A 408 -1.11 20.07 -15.02
CA GLU A 408 -0.97 19.11 -13.93
C GLU A 408 -1.29 17.68 -14.36
N LEU A 409 -2.27 17.54 -15.27
CA LEU A 409 -2.76 16.23 -15.70
C LEU A 409 -1.85 15.53 -16.75
N ARG A 410 -0.75 16.13 -17.14
CA ARG A 410 0.23 15.54 -18.06
C ARG A 410 1.18 14.61 -17.32
N PHE A 411 1.47 13.46 -17.89
CA PHE A 411 2.48 12.54 -17.35
C PHE A 411 3.90 13.13 -17.25
N SER A 412 4.20 14.21 -17.98
CA SER A 412 5.48 14.91 -17.87
C SER A 412 5.54 15.91 -16.72
N TYR A 413 4.40 16.25 -16.13
CA TYR A 413 4.34 17.19 -15.01
C TYR A 413 5.18 16.71 -13.83
N ARG A 414 5.92 17.64 -13.22
CA ARG A 414 6.82 17.40 -12.09
C ARG A 414 6.46 18.34 -10.96
N ARG A 415 6.06 17.77 -9.86
CA ARG A 415 5.80 18.45 -8.59
C ARG A 415 6.89 18.06 -7.58
N TYR A 416 7.03 18.82 -6.52
CA TYR A 416 7.95 18.52 -5.43
C TYR A 416 7.40 19.06 -4.11
N SER A 417 7.76 18.40 -3.00
CA SER A 417 7.42 18.85 -1.66
C SER A 417 8.45 18.34 -0.63
N ARG A 418 8.35 18.87 0.57
CA ARG A 418 8.92 18.34 1.81
C ARG A 418 7.80 17.83 2.73
N GLU A 419 6.60 18.38 2.56
CA GLU A 419 5.47 18.20 3.43
C GLU A 419 4.45 17.22 2.81
N PRO A 420 3.75 16.45 3.63
CA PRO A 420 2.64 15.62 3.19
C PRO A 420 1.47 16.49 2.73
N ALA A 421 0.57 15.91 1.92
CA ALA A 421 -0.68 16.55 1.54
C ALA A 421 -1.79 15.53 1.32
N SER A 422 -3.03 16.00 1.34
CA SER A 422 -4.25 15.19 1.21
C SER A 422 -4.45 14.56 -0.17
N ASP A 423 -3.59 14.87 -1.12
CA ASP A 423 -3.55 14.38 -2.49
C ASP A 423 -2.20 13.71 -2.84
N ILE A 424 -1.34 13.44 -1.84
CA ILE A 424 -0.05 12.80 -2.04
C ILE A 424 0.00 11.48 -1.29
N GLY A 425 0.18 10.40 -2.03
CA GLY A 425 0.40 9.04 -1.57
C GLY A 425 1.69 8.46 -2.15
N PHE A 426 1.74 7.15 -2.35
CA PHE A 426 2.90 6.47 -2.93
C PHE A 426 2.56 5.06 -3.41
N ARG A 427 3.44 4.48 -4.23
CA ARG A 427 3.40 3.06 -4.64
C ARG A 427 4.71 2.36 -4.38
N ILE A 428 4.70 1.03 -4.43
CA ILE A 428 5.83 0.16 -4.10
C ILE A 428 6.64 -0.12 -5.36
N ALA A 429 7.97 -0.05 -5.25
CA ALA A 429 8.91 -0.53 -6.25
C ALA A 429 10.01 -1.39 -5.62
N ARG A 430 10.71 -2.18 -6.42
CA ARG A 430 11.99 -2.82 -6.07
C ARG A 430 12.70 -3.28 -7.34
N TYR A 431 13.99 -3.52 -7.27
CA TYR A 431 14.67 -4.22 -8.35
C TYR A 431 14.32 -5.70 -8.39
N ALA A 432 14.37 -6.29 -9.58
CA ALA A 432 14.06 -7.71 -9.76
C ALA A 432 15.19 -8.62 -9.23
N LYS A 433 16.43 -8.15 -9.34
CA LYS A 433 17.67 -8.84 -8.92
C LYS A 433 18.68 -7.82 -8.43
#